data_7bef1adfed88635254b24ea21c5b57cc
#
_entry.id   7bef1adfed88635254b24ea21c5b57cc
#
_cell.length_a   1.000
_cell.length_b   1.000
_cell.length_c   1.000
_cell.angle_alpha   90.00
_cell.angle_beta   90.00
_cell.angle_gamma   90.00
#
_symmetry.space_group_name_H-M   'P 1'
#
loop_
_entity.id
_entity.type
_entity.pdbx_description
1 polymer ?
#
loop_
_entity_poly.entity_id
_entity_poly.type
_entity_poly.pdbx_seq_one_letter_code
_entity_poly.pdbx_strand_id
1 'polypeptide(L)'
;LSQSLEEVIELYGRAIEFPESGKWINVDRPLTLEDLKGFVVLFDFWTYCCINCIHVIPDLNWLEEKYKDSPFLVIGVHSAKFENEREEKSIRAAVERYGIEHPVLIDNEYYLWDRYVVRAWPPYVLIGPDGRILSKTSGEGKRDYLSNEISKALENGNWRGILSNERIPVTPKSSKRDSTLSFPGKIAFGDSRKMFISDSNNDRILVTELASPFEAKVIDQIGGQRRGFEDGTFEEARLNRPQGMVYSEGVLYIADTENHAIRKADLRERKLRTISGDGLQGFSWQHSGEASKARLNSPWDLQTDGRYLYIAMAGMHQIWRLDLEANSIFSYAGSGAENMSDGSLKEANFAQPSGLFLDGKSLYVADSEVSGIRYVDMESGLVRTVAGHGLFSFGYVDGILSRSLFQHPLGIHGYGRFLYVADTYNHAIRKIDLGIQRVETVIKNLGEGTCTLDGEKCSTLGLFEPNDVKYYNGLLYIADTNNHLIRVFDGTELVELVVG
;
A
#
# COMPACT_ATOMS: atom_id res chain seq x y z
N LEU A 1 -31.78 21.87 3.53
CA LEU A 1 -31.59 23.20 4.10
C LEU A 1 -30.20 23.68 3.71
N SER A 2 -30.13 24.60 2.72
CA SER A 2 -28.86 25.23 2.32
C SER A 2 -28.47 26.22 3.44
N GLN A 3 -27.43 25.90 4.19
CA GLN A 3 -26.77 26.92 5.00
C GLN A 3 -26.24 28.03 4.07
N SER A 4 -26.42 29.29 4.45
CA SER A 4 -25.89 30.40 3.67
C SER A 4 -24.35 30.38 3.75
N LEU A 5 -23.69 30.91 2.72
CA LEU A 5 -22.21 30.96 2.68
C LEU A 5 -21.64 31.73 3.88
N GLU A 6 -22.39 32.69 4.42
CA GLU A 6 -22.03 33.48 5.61
C GLU A 6 -22.07 32.65 6.90
N GLU A 7 -23.04 31.73 7.06
CA GLU A 7 -23.10 30.84 8.22
C GLU A 7 -21.94 29.81 8.22
N VAL A 8 -21.51 29.32 7.05
CA VAL A 8 -20.37 28.43 6.91
C VAL A 8 -19.05 29.15 7.27
N ILE A 9 -18.93 30.43 6.89
CA ILE A 9 -17.77 31.28 7.16
C ILE A 9 -17.59 31.54 8.67
N GLU A 10 -18.67 31.71 9.41
CA GLU A 10 -18.65 31.87 10.85
C GLU A 10 -18.26 30.59 11.58
N LEU A 11 -18.54 29.41 10.97
CA LEU A 11 -18.30 28.10 11.56
C LEU A 11 -16.85 27.62 11.47
N TYR A 12 -16.12 27.93 10.36
CA TYR A 12 -14.81 27.32 10.07
C TYR A 12 -13.62 28.28 10.12
N GLY A 13 -13.82 29.60 10.03
CA GLY A 13 -12.75 30.57 10.11
C GLY A 13 -11.86 30.66 8.86
N ARG A 14 -10.61 31.07 9.05
CA ARG A 14 -9.60 31.23 7.99
C ARG A 14 -8.57 30.11 7.99
N ALA A 15 -7.97 29.88 6.83
CA ALA A 15 -6.82 28.98 6.69
C ALA A 15 -5.67 29.43 7.61
N ILE A 16 -4.95 28.44 8.11
CA ILE A 16 -3.84 28.61 9.04
C ILE A 16 -2.53 28.58 8.23
N GLU A 17 -1.63 29.52 8.50
CA GLU A 17 -0.33 29.61 7.82
C GLU A 17 0.48 28.33 8.03
N PHE A 18 1.28 27.98 7.04
CA PHE A 18 2.19 26.84 7.11
C PHE A 18 3.32 27.07 8.11
N PRO A 19 3.88 26.01 8.72
CA PRO A 19 5.03 26.17 9.61
C PRO A 19 6.25 26.67 8.84
N GLU A 20 6.97 27.67 9.39
CA GLU A 20 8.17 28.24 8.77
C GLU A 20 9.27 27.20 8.47
N SER A 21 9.39 26.17 9.32
CA SER A 21 10.31 25.05 9.17
C SER A 21 9.75 23.92 8.29
N GLY A 22 8.58 24.09 7.68
CA GLY A 22 7.91 23.07 6.90
C GLY A 22 8.73 22.61 5.69
N LYS A 23 8.94 21.30 5.60
CA LYS A 23 9.56 20.68 4.43
C LYS A 23 8.51 20.33 3.38
N TRP A 24 8.87 20.56 2.13
CA TRP A 24 7.98 20.36 1.01
C TRP A 24 8.53 19.40 -0.03
N ILE A 25 7.64 18.72 -0.72
CA ILE A 25 7.90 17.86 -1.88
C ILE A 25 7.10 18.41 -3.06
N ASN A 26 7.60 18.24 -4.29
CA ASN A 26 6.98 18.66 -5.55
C ASN A 26 6.85 20.19 -5.73
N VAL A 27 7.60 20.97 -4.97
CA VAL A 27 7.77 22.42 -5.18
C VAL A 27 9.23 22.81 -5.00
N ASP A 28 9.65 23.90 -5.63
CA ASP A 28 11.04 24.38 -5.55
C ASP A 28 11.30 25.24 -4.31
N ARG A 29 10.26 25.79 -3.71
CA ARG A 29 10.31 26.55 -2.46
C ARG A 29 9.08 26.28 -1.59
N PRO A 30 9.17 26.51 -0.28
CA PRO A 30 7.99 26.47 0.59
C PRO A 30 6.89 27.42 0.08
N LEU A 31 5.64 26.97 0.16
CA LEU A 31 4.47 27.77 -0.13
C LEU A 31 4.01 28.52 1.12
N THR A 32 3.34 29.66 0.92
CA THR A 32 2.69 30.46 1.95
C THR A 32 1.21 30.67 1.62
N LEU A 33 0.39 31.08 2.56
CA LEU A 33 -1.01 31.43 2.27
C LEU A 33 -1.11 32.63 1.31
N GLU A 34 -0.10 33.50 1.26
CA GLU A 34 -0.04 34.60 0.29
C GLU A 34 0.07 34.07 -1.15
N ASP A 35 0.88 33.02 -1.38
CA ASP A 35 1.00 32.35 -2.68
C ASP A 35 -0.33 31.73 -3.12
N LEU A 36 -1.18 31.35 -2.18
CA LEU A 36 -2.46 30.68 -2.42
C LEU A 36 -3.64 31.65 -2.62
N LYS A 37 -3.42 32.95 -2.50
CA LYS A 37 -4.50 33.93 -2.74
C LYS A 37 -5.01 33.84 -4.17
N GLY A 38 -6.32 33.79 -4.30
CA GLY A 38 -7.00 33.65 -5.60
C GLY A 38 -7.15 32.22 -6.08
N PHE A 39 -6.62 31.24 -5.34
CA PHE A 39 -6.80 29.80 -5.63
C PHE A 39 -7.87 29.18 -4.73
N VAL A 40 -8.60 28.25 -5.27
CA VAL A 40 -9.35 27.26 -4.48
C VAL A 40 -8.39 26.15 -4.14
N VAL A 41 -8.20 25.87 -2.85
CA VAL A 41 -7.20 24.91 -2.37
C VAL A 41 -7.87 23.78 -1.60
N LEU A 42 -7.52 22.55 -1.93
CA LEU A 42 -7.95 21.35 -1.23
C LEU A 42 -6.76 20.78 -0.43
N PHE A 43 -6.84 20.85 0.90
CA PHE A 43 -5.91 20.10 1.74
C PHE A 43 -6.39 18.67 1.88
N ASP A 44 -5.49 17.72 1.60
CA ASP A 44 -5.64 16.29 1.85
C ASP A 44 -4.67 15.90 2.96
N PHE A 45 -5.21 15.56 4.13
CA PHE A 45 -4.38 15.05 5.23
C PHE A 45 -4.23 13.54 5.08
N TRP A 46 -3.01 13.08 4.90
CA TRP A 46 -2.74 11.69 4.56
C TRP A 46 -1.50 11.13 5.28
N THR A 47 -1.42 9.82 5.26
CA THR A 47 -0.23 9.04 5.62
C THR A 47 -0.14 7.83 4.70
N TYR A 48 1.06 7.41 4.33
CA TYR A 48 1.18 6.41 3.26
C TYR A 48 1.00 4.95 3.72
N CYS A 49 0.90 4.68 5.03
CA CYS A 49 0.49 3.37 5.54
C CYS A 49 -1.00 3.09 5.34
N CYS A 50 -1.82 4.14 5.36
CA CYS A 50 -3.26 4.06 5.43
C CYS A 50 -3.88 3.70 4.08
N ILE A 51 -4.49 2.52 3.97
CA ILE A 51 -5.12 2.05 2.73
C ILE A 51 -6.21 3.01 2.25
N ASN A 52 -6.99 3.61 3.16
CA ASN A 52 -8.04 4.57 2.81
C ASN A 52 -7.45 5.85 2.19
N CYS A 53 -6.26 6.28 2.62
CA CYS A 53 -5.56 7.41 2.00
C CYS A 53 -5.06 7.05 0.60
N ILE A 54 -4.59 5.83 0.41
CA ILE A 54 -4.17 5.34 -0.92
C ILE A 54 -5.35 5.32 -1.88
N HIS A 55 -6.53 4.88 -1.44
CA HIS A 55 -7.75 4.81 -2.25
C HIS A 55 -8.24 6.16 -2.77
N VAL A 56 -7.93 7.26 -2.09
CA VAL A 56 -8.40 8.59 -2.53
C VAL A 56 -7.46 9.27 -3.51
N ILE A 57 -6.22 8.80 -3.66
CA ILE A 57 -5.25 9.38 -4.62
C ILE A 57 -5.80 9.41 -6.05
N PRO A 58 -6.44 8.36 -6.60
CA PRO A 58 -7.06 8.43 -7.92
C PRO A 58 -8.16 9.49 -8.04
N ASP A 59 -8.92 9.73 -6.97
CA ASP A 59 -9.95 10.76 -6.93
C ASP A 59 -9.33 12.17 -6.93
N LEU A 60 -8.23 12.36 -6.20
CA LEU A 60 -7.47 13.62 -6.20
C LEU A 60 -6.88 13.90 -7.60
N ASN A 61 -6.23 12.92 -8.21
CA ASN A 61 -5.69 13.03 -9.56
C ASN A 61 -6.78 13.39 -10.59
N TRP A 62 -7.98 12.80 -10.43
CA TRP A 62 -9.13 13.14 -11.29
C TRP A 62 -9.60 14.58 -11.06
N LEU A 63 -9.62 15.08 -9.83
CA LEU A 63 -9.95 16.47 -9.53
C LEU A 63 -8.92 17.42 -10.13
N GLU A 64 -7.64 17.12 -10.01
CA GLU A 64 -6.55 17.92 -10.60
C GLU A 64 -6.65 17.98 -12.11
N GLU A 65 -6.88 16.86 -12.80
CA GLU A 65 -7.07 16.84 -14.24
C GLU A 65 -8.34 17.61 -14.67
N LYS A 66 -9.44 17.45 -13.94
CA LYS A 66 -10.70 18.15 -14.22
C LYS A 66 -10.57 19.67 -14.13
N TYR A 67 -9.83 20.16 -13.17
CA TYR A 67 -9.67 21.59 -12.88
C TYR A 67 -8.31 22.15 -13.28
N LYS A 68 -7.54 21.46 -14.11
CA LYS A 68 -6.18 21.84 -14.52
C LYS A 68 -6.03 23.22 -15.13
N ASP A 69 -7.10 23.73 -15.75
CA ASP A 69 -7.17 25.07 -16.37
C ASP A 69 -7.83 26.12 -15.46
N SER A 70 -8.14 25.78 -14.22
CA SER A 70 -8.72 26.65 -13.22
C SER A 70 -7.69 26.95 -12.12
N PRO A 71 -7.83 28.05 -11.37
CA PRO A 71 -6.99 28.31 -10.19
C PRO A 71 -7.41 27.39 -9.03
N PHE A 72 -7.10 26.12 -9.18
CA PHE A 72 -7.33 25.05 -8.22
C PHE A 72 -6.01 24.34 -7.93
N LEU A 73 -5.80 23.96 -6.66
CA LEU A 73 -4.60 23.24 -6.23
C LEU A 73 -4.97 22.23 -5.14
N VAL A 74 -4.46 21.02 -5.24
CA VAL A 74 -4.41 20.07 -4.14
C VAL A 74 -3.10 20.27 -3.38
N ILE A 75 -3.13 20.21 -2.05
CA ILE A 75 -1.94 20.16 -1.20
C ILE A 75 -2.09 18.97 -0.26
N GLY A 76 -1.21 17.99 -0.40
CA GLY A 76 -1.09 16.88 0.54
C GLY A 76 -0.41 17.36 1.83
N VAL A 77 -1.03 17.08 2.97
CA VAL A 77 -0.45 17.31 4.30
C VAL A 77 -0.14 15.95 4.89
N HIS A 78 1.12 15.53 4.79
CA HIS A 78 1.55 14.23 5.27
C HIS A 78 1.82 14.28 6.77
N SER A 79 0.98 13.62 7.56
CA SER A 79 1.09 13.50 9.02
C SER A 79 1.33 12.04 9.40
N ALA A 80 2.53 11.73 9.85
CA ALA A 80 3.03 10.37 10.02
C ALA A 80 2.32 9.60 11.15
N LYS A 81 1.91 8.35 10.93
CA LYS A 81 1.44 7.44 11.99
C LYS A 81 2.61 6.68 12.61
N PHE A 82 3.50 6.15 11.79
CA PHE A 82 4.66 5.35 12.19
C PHE A 82 5.96 6.16 12.19
N GLU A 83 6.98 5.70 12.93
CA GLU A 83 8.28 6.39 12.98
C GLU A 83 8.95 6.46 11.58
N ASN A 84 8.88 5.40 10.79
CA ASN A 84 9.42 5.38 9.43
C ASN A 84 8.78 6.45 8.53
N GLU A 85 7.52 6.77 8.76
CA GLU A 85 6.79 7.77 7.99
C GLU A 85 7.21 9.22 8.28
N ARG A 86 8.08 9.44 9.28
CA ARG A 86 8.70 10.74 9.58
C ARG A 86 9.94 11.00 8.73
N GLU A 87 10.53 9.94 8.15
CA GLU A 87 11.72 10.04 7.32
C GLU A 87 11.39 10.63 5.95
N GLU A 88 11.98 11.77 5.63
CA GLU A 88 11.74 12.46 4.36
C GLU A 88 11.97 11.56 3.14
N LYS A 89 13.00 10.69 3.18
CA LYS A 89 13.29 9.75 2.10
C LYS A 89 12.16 8.73 1.88
N SER A 90 11.54 8.26 2.96
CA SER A 90 10.41 7.32 2.91
C SER A 90 9.15 7.99 2.36
N ILE A 91 8.89 9.23 2.78
CA ILE A 91 7.78 10.04 2.23
C ILE A 91 7.97 10.30 0.74
N ARG A 92 9.20 10.67 0.30
CA ARG A 92 9.51 10.86 -1.12
C ARG A 92 9.32 9.58 -1.94
N ALA A 93 9.75 8.44 -1.42
CA ALA A 93 9.52 7.14 -2.07
C ALA A 93 8.02 6.83 -2.18
N ALA A 94 7.22 7.14 -1.16
CA ALA A 94 5.78 6.97 -1.19
C ALA A 94 5.10 7.91 -2.21
N VAL A 95 5.49 9.18 -2.24
CA VAL A 95 5.01 10.17 -3.23
C VAL A 95 5.28 9.67 -4.66
N GLU A 96 6.49 9.16 -4.93
CA GLU A 96 6.86 8.58 -6.22
C GLU A 96 6.06 7.29 -6.50
N ARG A 97 6.00 6.37 -5.53
CA ARG A 97 5.30 5.09 -5.64
C ARG A 97 3.83 5.26 -5.98
N TYR A 98 3.16 6.21 -5.33
CA TYR A 98 1.73 6.46 -5.56
C TYR A 98 1.44 7.48 -6.68
N GLY A 99 2.48 8.07 -7.28
CA GLY A 99 2.33 9.02 -8.39
C GLY A 99 1.64 10.32 -7.96
N ILE A 100 1.96 10.80 -6.76
CA ILE A 100 1.46 12.08 -6.25
C ILE A 100 2.25 13.21 -6.89
N GLU A 101 1.60 14.06 -7.65
CA GLU A 101 2.24 15.15 -8.38
C GLU A 101 2.04 16.52 -7.69
N HIS A 102 0.95 16.69 -6.93
CA HIS A 102 0.70 17.94 -6.20
C HIS A 102 1.73 18.21 -5.09
N PRO A 103 1.82 19.47 -4.60
CA PRO A 103 2.66 19.82 -3.46
C PRO A 103 2.33 18.98 -2.23
N VAL A 104 3.35 18.51 -1.53
CA VAL A 104 3.19 17.80 -0.26
C VAL A 104 3.99 18.51 0.83
N LEU A 105 3.30 18.92 1.89
CA LEU A 105 3.88 19.41 3.14
C LEU A 105 4.11 18.21 4.08
N ILE A 106 5.30 18.12 4.65
CA ILE A 106 5.65 17.16 5.70
C ILE A 106 5.28 17.78 7.05
N ASP A 107 4.19 17.29 7.66
CA ASP A 107 3.64 17.76 8.95
C ASP A 107 4.00 16.81 10.11
N ASN A 108 5.28 16.48 10.27
CA ASN A 108 5.77 15.52 11.27
C ASN A 108 5.50 15.97 12.72
N GLU A 109 5.39 17.26 12.96
CA GLU A 109 5.09 17.82 14.28
C GLU A 109 3.59 18.03 14.50
N TYR A 110 2.75 17.52 13.60
CA TYR A 110 1.29 17.65 13.65
C TYR A 110 0.81 19.13 13.76
N TYR A 111 1.59 20.08 13.19
CA TYR A 111 1.29 21.49 13.29
C TYR A 111 -0.06 21.85 12.65
N LEU A 112 -0.30 21.44 11.42
CA LEU A 112 -1.60 21.63 10.75
C LEU A 112 -2.64 20.63 11.27
N TRP A 113 -2.24 19.40 11.50
CA TRP A 113 -3.10 18.35 12.04
C TRP A 113 -3.87 18.83 13.28
N ASP A 114 -3.16 19.33 14.28
CA ASP A 114 -3.77 19.80 15.54
C ASP A 114 -4.64 21.03 15.33
N ARG A 115 -4.18 22.00 14.52
CA ARG A 115 -4.90 23.27 14.30
C ARG A 115 -6.16 23.12 13.48
N TYR A 116 -6.18 22.16 12.53
CA TYR A 116 -7.39 21.78 11.80
C TYR A 116 -8.26 20.77 12.54
N VAL A 117 -7.85 20.37 13.75
CA VAL A 117 -8.57 19.41 14.61
C VAL A 117 -8.82 18.09 13.88
N VAL A 118 -7.82 17.62 13.15
CA VAL A 118 -7.86 16.33 12.47
C VAL A 118 -7.81 15.22 13.52
N ARG A 119 -8.55 14.12 13.32
CA ARG A 119 -8.61 13.00 14.28
C ARG A 119 -8.43 11.62 13.65
N ALA A 120 -8.55 11.52 12.33
CA ALA A 120 -8.43 10.28 11.58
C ALA A 120 -8.12 10.61 10.12
N TRP A 121 -7.53 9.70 9.38
CA TRP A 121 -7.22 9.81 7.95
C TRP A 121 -8.32 9.15 7.09
N PRO A 122 -8.54 9.60 5.82
CA PRO A 122 -8.18 10.88 5.22
C PRO A 122 -9.26 11.96 5.48
N PRO A 123 -8.94 13.13 6.05
CA PRO A 123 -9.81 14.30 6.04
C PRO A 123 -9.39 15.31 4.98
N TYR A 124 -10.36 16.09 4.54
CA TYR A 124 -10.18 17.16 3.56
C TYR A 124 -10.62 18.50 4.12
N VAL A 125 -9.89 19.55 3.76
CA VAL A 125 -10.27 20.92 4.05
C VAL A 125 -10.25 21.72 2.75
N LEU A 126 -11.41 22.24 2.35
CA LEU A 126 -11.52 23.10 1.17
C LEU A 126 -11.41 24.57 1.60
N ILE A 127 -10.50 25.31 0.94
CA ILE A 127 -10.19 26.71 1.19
C ILE A 127 -10.56 27.51 -0.04
N GLY A 128 -11.28 28.60 0.15
CA GLY A 128 -11.66 29.54 -0.91
C GLY A 128 -10.54 30.49 -1.32
N PRO A 129 -10.70 31.21 -2.45
CA PRO A 129 -9.68 32.09 -2.99
C PRO A 129 -9.37 33.30 -2.11
N ASP A 130 -10.17 33.58 -1.11
CA ASP A 130 -9.97 34.62 -0.09
C ASP A 130 -9.35 34.07 1.20
N GLY A 131 -8.92 32.79 1.22
CA GLY A 131 -8.29 32.14 2.36
C GLY A 131 -9.27 31.70 3.45
N ARG A 132 -10.59 31.66 3.19
CA ARG A 132 -11.59 31.16 4.13
C ARG A 132 -11.80 29.68 3.96
N ILE A 133 -11.99 28.96 5.06
CA ILE A 133 -12.36 27.55 5.05
C ILE A 133 -13.83 27.44 4.60
N LEU A 134 -14.07 26.73 3.50
CA LEU A 134 -15.40 26.56 2.91
C LEU A 134 -16.08 25.28 3.39
N SER A 135 -15.32 24.19 3.52
CA SER A 135 -15.87 22.92 4.01
C SER A 135 -14.78 22.03 4.62
N LYS A 136 -15.21 21.13 5.50
CA LYS A 136 -14.41 20.01 6.02
C LYS A 136 -15.19 18.72 5.83
N THR A 137 -14.54 17.68 5.33
CA THR A 137 -15.13 16.34 5.21
C THR A 137 -14.04 15.29 5.40
N SER A 138 -14.41 14.01 5.47
CA SER A 138 -13.45 12.93 5.63
C SER A 138 -13.95 11.64 5.01
N GLY A 139 -13.02 10.71 4.79
CA GLY A 139 -13.27 9.37 4.30
C GLY A 139 -13.31 9.27 2.78
N GLU A 140 -13.41 8.06 2.30
CA GLU A 140 -13.42 7.69 0.89
C GLU A 140 -14.73 8.05 0.17
N GLY A 141 -14.73 7.98 -1.18
CA GLY A 141 -15.91 8.18 -2.02
C GLY A 141 -16.43 9.62 -2.01
N LYS A 142 -15.57 10.61 -1.79
CA LYS A 142 -15.93 12.03 -1.73
C LYS A 142 -15.73 12.80 -3.03
N ARG A 143 -15.27 12.15 -4.10
CA ARG A 143 -14.93 12.80 -5.36
C ARG A 143 -16.02 13.74 -5.89
N ASP A 144 -17.25 13.25 -6.00
CA ASP A 144 -18.34 14.03 -6.58
C ASP A 144 -18.78 15.18 -5.65
N TYR A 145 -18.77 14.95 -4.34
CA TYR A 145 -19.00 15.99 -3.35
C TYR A 145 -17.95 17.09 -3.45
N LEU A 146 -16.66 16.71 -3.39
CA LEU A 146 -15.54 17.66 -3.49
C LEU A 146 -15.57 18.43 -4.82
N SER A 147 -15.82 17.72 -5.92
CA SER A 147 -15.96 18.35 -7.24
C SER A 147 -17.05 19.42 -7.27
N ASN A 148 -18.21 19.14 -6.66
CA ASN A 148 -19.31 20.11 -6.60
C ASN A 148 -18.94 21.34 -5.74
N GLU A 149 -18.31 21.14 -4.59
CA GLU A 149 -17.88 22.24 -3.73
C GLU A 149 -16.76 23.10 -4.37
N ILE A 150 -15.81 22.47 -5.07
CA ILE A 150 -14.77 23.15 -5.83
C ILE A 150 -15.40 24.02 -6.95
N SER A 151 -16.35 23.47 -7.72
CA SER A 151 -17.06 24.22 -8.76
C SER A 151 -17.73 25.47 -8.21
N LYS A 152 -18.48 25.33 -7.12
CA LYS A 152 -19.15 26.47 -6.43
C LYS A 152 -18.15 27.54 -5.97
N ALA A 153 -17.01 27.10 -5.42
CA ALA A 153 -15.97 28.01 -4.94
C ALA A 153 -15.35 28.80 -6.11
N LEU A 154 -15.07 28.14 -7.23
CA LEU A 154 -14.54 28.76 -8.45
C LEU A 154 -15.56 29.75 -9.07
N GLU A 155 -16.83 29.35 -9.19
CA GLU A 155 -17.90 30.21 -9.69
C GLU A 155 -18.06 31.47 -8.84
N ASN A 156 -18.11 31.33 -7.52
CA ASN A 156 -18.20 32.44 -6.59
C ASN A 156 -16.97 33.36 -6.67
N GLY A 157 -15.76 32.77 -6.71
CA GLY A 157 -14.53 33.52 -6.86
C GLY A 157 -14.46 34.30 -8.18
N ASN A 158 -14.93 33.72 -9.28
CA ASN A 158 -15.01 34.37 -10.58
C ASN A 158 -16.01 35.55 -10.55
N TRP A 159 -17.19 35.33 -10.00
CA TRP A 159 -18.22 36.38 -9.86
C TRP A 159 -17.69 37.56 -9.01
N ARG A 160 -16.90 37.29 -7.97
CA ARG A 160 -16.27 38.32 -7.12
C ARG A 160 -15.02 38.95 -7.72
N GLY A 161 -14.50 38.39 -8.81
CA GLY A 161 -13.27 38.89 -9.48
C GLY A 161 -12.01 38.70 -8.63
N ILE A 162 -11.95 37.65 -7.79
CA ILE A 162 -10.85 37.39 -6.85
C ILE A 162 -10.02 36.16 -7.21
N LEU A 163 -10.29 35.50 -8.35
CA LEU A 163 -9.50 34.36 -8.80
C LEU A 163 -8.14 34.81 -9.35
N SER A 164 -7.12 34.05 -9.09
CA SER A 164 -5.79 34.25 -9.67
C SER A 164 -5.76 33.89 -11.15
N ASN A 165 -4.98 34.64 -11.91
CA ASN A 165 -4.61 34.30 -13.29
C ASN A 165 -3.23 33.64 -13.39
N GLU A 166 -2.55 33.48 -12.26
CA GLU A 166 -1.24 32.85 -12.18
C GLU A 166 -1.36 31.36 -11.96
N ARG A 167 -0.27 30.62 -12.18
CA ARG A 167 -0.15 29.21 -11.84
C ARG A 167 0.93 29.05 -10.78
N ILE A 168 0.68 28.18 -9.82
CA ILE A 168 1.72 27.77 -8.87
C ILE A 168 2.58 26.72 -9.56
N PRO A 169 3.90 26.94 -9.69
CA PRO A 169 4.78 25.95 -10.28
C PRO A 169 4.84 24.69 -9.40
N VAL A 170 4.46 23.57 -9.95
CA VAL A 170 4.59 22.24 -9.35
C VAL A 170 5.68 21.50 -10.10
N THR A 171 6.67 20.98 -9.37
CA THR A 171 7.85 20.32 -9.93
C THR A 171 7.99 18.89 -9.40
N PRO A 172 7.14 17.94 -9.90
CA PRO A 172 7.25 16.55 -9.50
C PRO A 172 8.63 16.01 -9.89
N LYS A 173 9.32 15.42 -8.93
CA LYS A 173 10.62 14.78 -9.17
C LYS A 173 10.43 13.28 -9.27
N SER A 174 10.51 12.73 -10.47
CA SER A 174 10.68 11.29 -10.65
C SER A 174 12.17 10.95 -10.64
N SER A 175 12.54 9.97 -9.85
CA SER A 175 13.88 9.39 -9.94
C SER A 175 13.95 8.57 -11.24
N LYS A 176 14.66 9.05 -12.27
CA LYS A 176 15.06 8.19 -13.38
C LYS A 176 16.08 7.19 -12.83
N ARG A 177 15.65 5.95 -12.63
CA ARG A 177 16.55 4.85 -12.25
C ARG A 177 16.71 3.89 -13.42
N ASP A 178 17.93 3.42 -13.63
CA ASP A 178 18.24 2.34 -14.57
C ASP A 178 17.91 0.97 -13.95
N SER A 179 16.71 0.82 -13.38
CA SER A 179 16.25 -0.45 -12.82
C SER A 179 15.19 -1.09 -13.71
N THR A 180 15.33 -2.41 -13.93
CA THR A 180 14.32 -3.22 -14.63
C THR A 180 12.99 -3.25 -13.87
N LEU A 181 13.04 -3.16 -12.53
CA LEU A 181 11.88 -3.21 -11.65
C LEU A 181 11.51 -1.82 -11.15
N SER A 182 10.22 -1.63 -10.86
CA SER A 182 9.69 -0.42 -10.25
C SER A 182 8.78 -0.77 -9.07
N PHE A 183 9.28 -0.56 -7.86
CA PHE A 183 8.59 -0.90 -6.61
C PHE A 183 8.01 -2.32 -6.62
N PRO A 184 8.85 -3.36 -6.72
CA PRO A 184 8.37 -4.75 -6.71
C PRO A 184 7.61 -5.03 -5.41
N GLY A 185 6.37 -5.56 -5.54
CA GLY A 185 5.49 -5.79 -4.39
C GLY A 185 5.74 -7.14 -3.73
N LYS A 186 5.45 -8.21 -4.43
CA LYS A 186 5.52 -9.58 -3.90
C LYS A 186 6.21 -10.54 -4.85
N ILE A 187 6.57 -11.72 -4.31
CA ILE A 187 7.22 -12.81 -5.01
C ILE A 187 6.39 -14.08 -4.86
N ALA A 188 6.32 -14.89 -5.90
CA ALA A 188 5.79 -16.26 -5.80
C ALA A 188 6.71 -17.24 -6.53
N PHE A 189 6.73 -18.49 -6.10
CA PHE A 189 7.45 -19.56 -6.77
C PHE A 189 6.50 -20.59 -7.38
N GLY A 190 6.87 -21.14 -8.51
CA GLY A 190 6.16 -22.19 -9.21
C GLY A 190 7.03 -23.42 -9.48
N ASP A 191 6.54 -24.31 -10.33
CA ASP A 191 7.27 -25.48 -10.76
C ASP A 191 8.50 -25.13 -11.59
N SER A 192 9.48 -26.05 -11.65
CA SER A 192 10.63 -25.97 -12.54
C SER A 192 11.44 -24.66 -12.39
N ARG A 193 11.66 -24.23 -11.14
CA ARG A 193 12.42 -23.01 -10.80
C ARG A 193 11.80 -21.70 -11.33
N LYS A 194 10.51 -21.71 -11.67
CA LYS A 194 9.80 -20.48 -12.00
C LYS A 194 9.68 -19.59 -10.78
N MET A 195 9.93 -18.32 -10.99
CA MET A 195 9.68 -17.27 -10.02
C MET A 195 8.84 -16.17 -10.68
N PHE A 196 7.87 -15.67 -9.95
CA PHE A 196 6.99 -14.57 -10.39
C PHE A 196 7.27 -13.36 -9.52
N ILE A 197 7.40 -12.20 -10.16
CA ILE A 197 7.64 -10.93 -9.49
C ILE A 197 6.51 -9.97 -9.85
N SER A 198 5.76 -9.48 -8.87
CA SER A 198 4.87 -8.35 -9.10
C SER A 198 5.69 -7.07 -9.20
N ASP A 199 5.90 -6.61 -10.41
CA ASP A 199 6.56 -5.35 -10.74
C ASP A 199 5.51 -4.24 -10.72
N SER A 200 5.09 -3.88 -9.49
CA SER A 200 3.82 -3.23 -9.19
C SER A 200 3.64 -1.88 -9.88
N ASN A 201 4.65 -1.01 -9.89
CA ASN A 201 4.53 0.30 -10.54
C ASN A 201 4.71 0.26 -12.06
N ASN A 202 5.20 -0.84 -12.61
CA ASN A 202 5.16 -1.12 -14.03
C ASN A 202 3.88 -1.85 -14.46
N ASP A 203 2.93 -2.03 -13.53
CA ASP A 203 1.61 -2.64 -13.77
C ASP A 203 1.69 -4.00 -14.47
N ARG A 204 2.67 -4.85 -14.04
CA ARG A 204 2.96 -6.15 -14.68
C ARG A 204 3.40 -7.22 -13.69
N ILE A 205 3.31 -8.46 -14.14
CA ILE A 205 3.99 -9.59 -13.51
C ILE A 205 5.10 -10.07 -14.43
N LEU A 206 6.32 -10.15 -13.92
CA LEU A 206 7.40 -10.84 -14.63
C LEU A 206 7.36 -12.32 -14.31
N VAL A 207 7.37 -13.14 -15.35
CA VAL A 207 7.55 -14.59 -15.27
C VAL A 207 9.01 -14.89 -15.52
N THR A 208 9.72 -15.38 -14.54
CA THR A 208 11.14 -15.64 -14.62
C THR A 208 11.45 -17.12 -14.39
N GLU A 209 12.62 -17.57 -14.84
CA GLU A 209 13.22 -18.86 -14.50
C GLU A 209 14.57 -18.63 -13.83
N LEU A 210 14.78 -19.20 -12.64
CA LEU A 210 16.06 -19.12 -11.95
C LEU A 210 17.14 -19.89 -12.71
N ALA A 211 18.06 -19.18 -13.34
CA ALA A 211 19.25 -19.74 -13.96
C ALA A 211 20.26 -20.20 -12.88
N SER A 212 20.35 -19.42 -11.80
CA SER A 212 21.05 -19.74 -10.56
C SER A 212 20.29 -19.22 -9.36
N PRO A 213 20.71 -19.48 -8.12
CA PRO A 213 20.10 -18.85 -6.94
C PRO A 213 20.13 -17.31 -6.96
N PHE A 214 21.03 -16.70 -7.72
CA PHE A 214 21.27 -15.26 -7.76
C PHE A 214 21.00 -14.63 -9.14
N GLU A 215 20.43 -15.40 -10.06
CA GLU A 215 20.13 -14.95 -11.43
C GLU A 215 18.77 -15.49 -11.88
N ALA A 216 17.89 -14.61 -12.29
CA ALA A 216 16.57 -14.91 -12.83
C ALA A 216 16.45 -14.38 -14.26
N LYS A 217 16.18 -15.26 -15.22
CA LYS A 217 15.94 -14.89 -16.60
C LYS A 217 14.45 -14.62 -16.81
N VAL A 218 14.09 -13.47 -17.33
CA VAL A 218 12.72 -13.16 -17.75
C VAL A 218 12.36 -14.01 -18.96
N ILE A 219 11.35 -14.86 -18.83
CA ILE A 219 10.87 -15.75 -19.89
C ILE A 219 9.52 -15.35 -20.45
N ASP A 220 8.74 -14.57 -19.70
CA ASP A 220 7.45 -14.04 -20.14
C ASP A 220 7.04 -12.83 -19.25
N GLN A 221 5.98 -12.13 -19.67
CA GLN A 221 5.43 -10.98 -18.95
C GLN A 221 3.91 -10.96 -19.10
N ILE A 222 3.20 -10.62 -18.02
CA ILE A 222 1.75 -10.43 -17.99
C ILE A 222 1.47 -8.95 -17.77
N GLY A 223 0.85 -8.27 -18.74
CA GLY A 223 0.56 -6.83 -18.65
C GLY A 223 1.77 -5.94 -18.90
N GLY A 224 1.76 -4.70 -18.40
CA GLY A 224 2.87 -3.75 -18.45
C GLY A 224 2.92 -2.84 -19.68
N GLN A 225 1.97 -2.91 -20.61
CA GLN A 225 1.88 -1.96 -21.71
C GLN A 225 1.37 -0.60 -21.24
N ARG A 226 0.36 -0.63 -20.40
CA ARG A 226 -0.20 0.52 -19.69
C ARG A 226 -1.09 0.03 -18.55
N ARG A 227 -1.29 0.86 -17.57
CA ARG A 227 -2.22 0.63 -16.46
C ARG A 227 -3.66 0.47 -16.98
N GLY A 228 -4.42 -0.45 -16.37
CA GLY A 228 -5.82 -0.64 -16.70
C GLY A 228 -6.42 -1.92 -16.12
N PHE A 229 -7.65 -2.22 -16.54
CA PHE A 229 -8.40 -3.40 -16.14
C PHE A 229 -8.93 -4.09 -17.40
N GLU A 230 -8.11 -4.96 -17.99
CA GLU A 230 -8.47 -5.69 -19.21
C GLU A 230 -8.03 -7.15 -19.11
N ASP A 231 -8.91 -8.06 -19.54
CA ASP A 231 -8.62 -9.47 -19.76
C ASP A 231 -8.09 -9.68 -21.19
N GLY A 232 -7.43 -10.80 -21.45
CA GLY A 232 -6.94 -11.12 -22.78
C GLY A 232 -5.68 -11.99 -22.76
N THR A 233 -4.92 -11.96 -23.84
CA THR A 233 -3.58 -12.53 -23.87
C THR A 233 -2.67 -11.77 -22.90
N PHE A 234 -1.51 -12.31 -22.55
CA PHE A 234 -0.58 -11.64 -21.64
C PHE A 234 -0.13 -10.27 -22.15
N GLU A 235 -0.06 -10.09 -23.45
CA GLU A 235 0.28 -8.82 -24.10
C GLU A 235 -0.86 -7.80 -24.08
N GLU A 236 -2.12 -8.25 -24.19
CA GLU A 236 -3.31 -7.40 -24.21
C GLU A 236 -3.76 -7.05 -22.80
N ALA A 237 -3.53 -7.95 -21.86
CA ALA A 237 -3.97 -7.82 -20.49
C ALA A 237 -3.43 -6.58 -19.81
N ARG A 238 -4.23 -6.00 -18.90
CA ARG A 238 -3.84 -4.83 -18.10
C ARG A 238 -4.11 -5.08 -16.64
N LEU A 239 -3.17 -4.64 -15.85
CA LEU A 239 -3.17 -4.67 -14.40
C LEU A 239 -3.03 -3.25 -13.84
N ASN A 240 -3.29 -3.12 -12.53
CA ASN A 240 -3.11 -1.87 -11.81
C ASN A 240 -2.47 -2.16 -10.44
N ARG A 241 -1.18 -1.95 -10.35
CA ARG A 241 -0.34 -2.19 -9.16
C ARG A 241 -0.60 -3.55 -8.51
N PRO A 242 -0.42 -4.65 -9.24
CA PRO A 242 -0.59 -6.00 -8.69
C PRO A 242 0.36 -6.21 -7.51
N GLN A 243 -0.11 -6.91 -6.47
CA GLN A 243 0.68 -7.23 -5.28
C GLN A 243 0.86 -8.75 -5.15
N GLY A 244 0.08 -9.41 -4.33
CA GLY A 244 0.23 -10.82 -4.00
C GLY A 244 -0.10 -11.77 -5.13
N MET A 245 0.57 -12.90 -5.12
CA MET A 245 0.37 -13.97 -6.10
C MET A 245 0.53 -15.33 -5.45
N VAL A 246 -0.21 -16.30 -5.97
CA VAL A 246 0.00 -17.71 -5.63
C VAL A 246 -0.09 -18.58 -6.87
N TYR A 247 0.88 -19.46 -7.02
CA TYR A 247 0.93 -20.43 -8.11
C TYR A 247 0.29 -21.77 -7.68
N SER A 248 -0.53 -22.35 -8.55
CA SER A 248 -1.06 -23.70 -8.38
C SER A 248 -1.28 -24.35 -9.75
N GLU A 249 -0.67 -25.49 -10.00
CA GLU A 249 -0.93 -26.39 -11.15
C GLU A 249 -0.98 -25.68 -12.52
N GLY A 250 0.01 -24.85 -12.82
CA GLY A 250 0.11 -24.14 -14.10
C GLY A 250 -0.68 -22.83 -14.17
N VAL A 251 -1.35 -22.45 -13.10
CA VAL A 251 -2.10 -21.22 -12.97
C VAL A 251 -1.46 -20.29 -11.95
N LEU A 252 -1.35 -19.02 -12.28
CA LEU A 252 -0.98 -17.97 -11.34
C LEU A 252 -2.22 -17.15 -11.00
N TYR A 253 -2.60 -17.12 -9.73
CA TYR A 253 -3.61 -16.22 -9.21
C TYR A 253 -2.92 -14.93 -8.75
N ILE A 254 -3.52 -13.79 -9.07
CA ILE A 254 -2.93 -12.46 -8.87
C ILE A 254 -3.92 -11.56 -8.14
N ALA A 255 -3.49 -10.94 -7.07
CA ALA A 255 -4.17 -9.82 -6.43
C ALA A 255 -3.87 -8.56 -7.24
N ASP A 256 -4.81 -8.16 -8.08
CA ASP A 256 -4.77 -6.92 -8.89
C ASP A 256 -5.32 -5.78 -8.03
N THR A 257 -4.48 -5.30 -7.12
CA THR A 257 -4.84 -4.61 -5.89
C THR A 257 -5.61 -3.33 -6.12
N GLU A 258 -5.13 -2.43 -6.99
CA GLU A 258 -5.84 -1.17 -7.28
C GLU A 258 -6.96 -1.31 -8.32
N ASN A 259 -7.09 -2.48 -8.95
CA ASN A 259 -8.29 -2.87 -9.68
C ASN A 259 -9.31 -3.59 -8.78
N HIS A 260 -9.03 -3.75 -7.50
CA HIS A 260 -9.93 -4.44 -6.57
C HIS A 260 -10.42 -5.79 -7.11
N ALA A 261 -9.52 -6.58 -7.68
CA ALA A 261 -9.88 -7.80 -8.40
C ALA A 261 -8.89 -8.95 -8.15
N ILE A 262 -9.39 -10.17 -8.33
CA ILE A 262 -8.56 -11.38 -8.42
C ILE A 262 -8.50 -11.82 -9.87
N ARG A 263 -7.28 -11.96 -10.38
CA ARG A 263 -7.05 -12.36 -11.76
C ARG A 263 -6.44 -13.77 -11.79
N LYS A 264 -6.79 -14.52 -12.81
CA LYS A 264 -6.29 -15.87 -13.09
C LYS A 264 -5.48 -15.84 -14.38
N ALA A 265 -4.19 -16.12 -14.29
CA ALA A 265 -3.30 -16.26 -15.44
C ALA A 265 -3.05 -17.76 -15.72
N ASP A 266 -3.54 -18.26 -16.83
CA ASP A 266 -3.20 -19.57 -17.36
C ASP A 266 -1.87 -19.48 -18.10
N LEU A 267 -0.81 -20.08 -17.54
CA LEU A 267 0.53 -19.97 -18.08
C LEU A 267 0.73 -20.78 -19.37
N ARG A 268 -0.10 -21.77 -19.63
CA ARG A 268 -0.04 -22.58 -20.85
C ARG A 268 -0.75 -21.88 -22.01
N GLU A 269 -1.96 -21.36 -21.75
CA GLU A 269 -2.74 -20.62 -22.74
C GLU A 269 -2.23 -19.18 -22.93
N ARG A 270 -1.41 -18.68 -22.03
CA ARG A 270 -0.94 -17.28 -21.95
C ARG A 270 -2.11 -16.29 -21.96
N LYS A 271 -3.09 -16.56 -21.08
CA LYS A 271 -4.31 -15.73 -20.96
C LYS A 271 -4.53 -15.32 -19.52
N LEU A 272 -4.90 -14.06 -19.36
CA LEU A 272 -5.37 -13.48 -18.10
C LEU A 272 -6.89 -13.34 -18.12
N ARG A 273 -7.54 -13.71 -17.02
CA ARG A 273 -9.00 -13.54 -16.83
C ARG A 273 -9.29 -13.06 -15.42
N THR A 274 -10.30 -12.22 -15.30
CA THR A 274 -10.87 -11.82 -14.00
C THR A 274 -11.77 -12.96 -13.47
N ILE A 275 -11.54 -13.36 -12.22
CA ILE A 275 -12.37 -14.40 -11.56
C ILE A 275 -13.19 -13.84 -10.39
N SER A 276 -12.82 -12.66 -9.88
CA SER A 276 -13.61 -11.90 -8.89
C SER A 276 -13.24 -10.44 -8.93
N GLY A 277 -14.21 -9.56 -8.68
CA GLY A 277 -14.09 -8.11 -8.80
C GLY A 277 -14.53 -7.58 -10.16
N ASP A 278 -14.98 -6.33 -10.19
CA ASP A 278 -15.46 -5.63 -11.40
C ASP A 278 -14.64 -4.38 -11.74
N GLY A 279 -13.48 -4.23 -11.11
CA GLY A 279 -12.62 -3.05 -11.28
C GLY A 279 -13.02 -1.85 -10.42
N LEU A 280 -14.06 -2.00 -9.59
CA LEU A 280 -14.55 -0.95 -8.70
C LEU A 280 -14.40 -1.35 -7.25
N GLN A 281 -14.07 -0.38 -6.41
CA GLN A 281 -13.94 -0.56 -4.98
C GLN A 281 -15.27 -0.98 -4.33
N GLY A 282 -15.23 -2.02 -3.49
CA GLY A 282 -16.37 -2.49 -2.71
C GLY A 282 -16.35 -1.97 -1.28
N PHE A 283 -17.53 -1.89 -0.67
CA PHE A 283 -17.70 -1.40 0.71
C PHE A 283 -18.55 -2.34 1.58
N SER A 284 -18.80 -3.56 1.12
CA SER A 284 -19.62 -4.54 1.85
C SER A 284 -18.75 -5.49 2.65
N TRP A 285 -18.75 -5.36 3.96
CA TRP A 285 -17.99 -6.24 4.89
C TRP A 285 -18.61 -7.64 5.06
N GLN A 286 -19.88 -7.80 4.70
CA GLN A 286 -20.55 -9.09 4.72
C GLN A 286 -20.97 -9.46 3.32
N HIS A 287 -20.14 -10.27 2.67
CA HIS A 287 -20.44 -10.77 1.34
C HIS A 287 -20.46 -12.31 1.37
N SER A 288 -21.44 -12.87 0.68
CA SER A 288 -21.50 -14.29 0.34
C SER A 288 -22.26 -14.42 -0.97
N GLY A 289 -21.61 -14.92 -2.01
CA GLY A 289 -22.25 -15.05 -3.30
C GLY A 289 -21.31 -15.42 -4.43
N GLU A 290 -21.77 -15.24 -5.64
CA GLU A 290 -21.02 -15.51 -6.87
C GLU A 290 -19.80 -14.61 -6.98
N ALA A 291 -18.63 -15.19 -7.23
CA ALA A 291 -17.36 -14.48 -7.25
C ALA A 291 -17.29 -13.38 -8.31
N SER A 292 -17.89 -13.63 -9.49
CA SER A 292 -17.95 -12.68 -10.61
C SER A 292 -18.78 -11.41 -10.33
N LYS A 293 -19.64 -11.44 -9.29
CA LYS A 293 -20.51 -10.33 -8.89
C LYS A 293 -20.03 -9.61 -7.64
N ALA A 294 -18.94 -10.11 -7.04
CA ALA A 294 -18.39 -9.50 -5.83
C ALA A 294 -17.61 -8.23 -6.17
N ARG A 295 -17.78 -7.19 -5.38
CA ARG A 295 -16.86 -6.05 -5.34
C ARG A 295 -15.87 -6.23 -4.21
N LEU A 296 -14.59 -6.23 -4.56
CA LEU A 296 -13.50 -6.40 -3.62
C LEU A 296 -12.95 -5.03 -3.20
N ASN A 297 -12.06 -5.03 -2.20
CA ASN A 297 -11.43 -3.80 -1.75
C ASN A 297 -9.96 -4.07 -1.41
N SER A 298 -9.08 -3.76 -2.37
CA SER A 298 -7.64 -3.93 -2.28
C SER A 298 -7.22 -5.31 -1.76
N PRO A 299 -7.46 -6.40 -2.54
CA PRO A 299 -6.83 -7.68 -2.25
C PRO A 299 -5.31 -7.48 -2.30
N TRP A 300 -4.59 -7.88 -1.23
CA TRP A 300 -3.17 -7.57 -1.10
C TRP A 300 -2.28 -8.80 -1.19
N ASP A 301 -2.72 -9.94 -0.67
CA ASP A 301 -1.98 -11.21 -0.79
C ASP A 301 -2.90 -12.40 -0.92
N LEU A 302 -2.37 -13.50 -1.44
CA LEU A 302 -3.10 -14.72 -1.77
C LEU A 302 -2.40 -15.97 -1.27
N GLN A 303 -3.16 -16.93 -0.78
CA GLN A 303 -2.74 -18.31 -0.54
C GLN A 303 -3.80 -19.30 -1.00
N THR A 304 -3.41 -20.54 -1.34
CA THR A 304 -4.37 -21.56 -1.78
C THR A 304 -4.05 -22.94 -1.20
N ASP A 305 -5.09 -23.72 -0.92
CA ASP A 305 -5.02 -25.13 -0.61
C ASP A 305 -5.39 -26.03 -1.81
N GLY A 306 -5.48 -25.43 -3.01
CA GLY A 306 -5.88 -26.07 -4.26
C GLY A 306 -7.37 -25.91 -4.58
N ARG A 307 -8.24 -25.93 -3.58
CA ARG A 307 -9.68 -25.69 -3.73
C ARG A 307 -10.07 -24.26 -3.39
N TYR A 308 -9.57 -23.75 -2.30
CA TYR A 308 -9.89 -22.42 -1.82
C TYR A 308 -8.72 -21.45 -2.06
N LEU A 309 -9.06 -20.24 -2.46
CA LEU A 309 -8.14 -19.11 -2.47
C LEU A 309 -8.45 -18.23 -1.26
N TYR A 310 -7.48 -18.07 -0.37
CA TYR A 310 -7.53 -17.16 0.78
C TYR A 310 -6.95 -15.84 0.38
N ILE A 311 -7.64 -14.76 0.71
CA ILE A 311 -7.36 -13.41 0.22
C ILE A 311 -7.22 -12.47 1.41
N ALA A 312 -6.07 -11.83 1.55
CA ALA A 312 -5.89 -10.70 2.45
C ALA A 312 -6.61 -9.49 1.84
N MET A 313 -7.80 -9.19 2.34
CA MET A 313 -8.64 -8.08 1.86
C MET A 313 -8.32 -6.83 2.69
N ALA A 314 -7.24 -6.15 2.32
CA ALA A 314 -6.67 -5.06 3.12
C ALA A 314 -7.68 -3.93 3.38
N GLY A 315 -8.39 -3.47 2.37
CA GLY A 315 -9.38 -2.39 2.50
C GLY A 315 -10.69 -2.78 3.21
N MET A 316 -10.86 -4.08 3.57
CA MET A 316 -12.00 -4.56 4.36
C MET A 316 -11.60 -5.00 5.76
N HIS A 317 -10.32 -4.98 6.10
CA HIS A 317 -9.80 -5.47 7.38
C HIS A 317 -10.22 -6.93 7.66
N GLN A 318 -10.20 -7.78 6.62
CA GLN A 318 -10.70 -9.16 6.66
C GLN A 318 -9.83 -10.11 5.84
N ILE A 319 -9.97 -11.40 6.13
CA ILE A 319 -9.58 -12.47 5.22
C ILE A 319 -10.82 -12.96 4.50
N TRP A 320 -10.76 -13.00 3.18
CA TRP A 320 -11.83 -13.56 2.33
C TRP A 320 -11.44 -14.91 1.78
N ARG A 321 -12.43 -15.70 1.38
CA ARG A 321 -12.22 -17.04 0.80
C ARG A 321 -13.06 -17.19 -0.46
N LEU A 322 -12.40 -17.59 -1.56
CA LEU A 322 -13.01 -17.90 -2.84
C LEU A 322 -12.93 -19.42 -3.06
N ASP A 323 -14.06 -20.08 -3.30
CA ASP A 323 -14.14 -21.49 -3.73
C ASP A 323 -13.97 -21.52 -5.25
N LEU A 324 -12.84 -22.07 -5.71
CA LEU A 324 -12.45 -22.12 -7.12
C LEU A 324 -13.33 -23.07 -7.94
N GLU A 325 -13.93 -24.07 -7.32
CA GLU A 325 -14.84 -25.01 -7.97
C GLU A 325 -16.27 -24.45 -8.04
N ALA A 326 -16.77 -23.93 -6.91
CA ALA A 326 -18.13 -23.40 -6.83
C ALA A 326 -18.28 -21.99 -7.39
N ASN A 327 -17.17 -21.31 -7.71
CA ASN A 327 -17.13 -19.91 -8.16
C ASN A 327 -17.89 -18.98 -7.19
N SER A 328 -17.70 -19.19 -5.90
CA SER A 328 -18.33 -18.41 -4.85
C SER A 328 -17.30 -17.81 -3.91
N ILE A 329 -17.55 -16.58 -3.45
CA ILE A 329 -16.64 -15.84 -2.55
C ILE A 329 -17.39 -15.34 -1.33
N PHE A 330 -16.72 -15.31 -0.18
CA PHE A 330 -17.30 -14.79 1.06
C PHE A 330 -16.23 -14.27 2.02
N SER A 331 -16.65 -13.36 2.91
CA SER A 331 -15.82 -12.91 4.03
C SER A 331 -15.62 -14.10 4.98
N TYR A 332 -14.38 -14.54 5.16
CA TYR A 332 -14.04 -15.75 5.91
C TYR A 332 -13.74 -15.44 7.38
N ALA A 333 -12.77 -14.54 7.64
CA ALA A 333 -12.39 -14.16 9.00
C ALA A 333 -12.25 -12.63 9.12
N GLY A 334 -12.63 -12.11 10.27
CA GLY A 334 -12.63 -10.67 10.59
C GLY A 334 -14.03 -10.07 10.57
N SER A 335 -14.29 -9.16 11.54
CA SER A 335 -15.57 -8.45 11.63
C SER A 335 -15.69 -7.31 10.60
N GLY A 336 -14.56 -6.82 10.06
CA GLY A 336 -14.47 -5.62 9.24
C GLY A 336 -14.14 -4.35 10.02
N ALA A 337 -14.12 -4.40 11.36
CA ALA A 337 -13.65 -3.27 12.15
C ALA A 337 -12.12 -3.25 12.21
N GLU A 338 -11.54 -2.08 11.97
CA GLU A 338 -10.11 -1.85 12.06
C GLU A 338 -9.67 -1.90 13.52
N ASN A 339 -9.16 -3.04 13.95
CA ASN A 339 -8.66 -3.26 15.31
C ASN A 339 -7.84 -4.55 15.37
N MET A 340 -7.32 -4.88 16.56
CA MET A 340 -6.71 -6.17 16.86
C MET A 340 -7.44 -6.83 18.03
N SER A 341 -8.22 -7.87 17.74
CA SER A 341 -8.80 -8.73 18.76
C SER A 341 -8.82 -10.18 18.33
N ASP A 342 -8.59 -11.06 19.28
CA ASP A 342 -8.75 -12.50 19.12
C ASP A 342 -10.21 -12.90 19.28
N GLY A 343 -10.58 -14.06 18.77
CA GLY A 343 -11.96 -14.58 18.88
C GLY A 343 -12.31 -15.60 17.81
N SER A 344 -13.60 -15.83 17.61
CA SER A 344 -14.08 -16.63 16.49
C SER A 344 -13.80 -15.95 15.15
N LEU A 345 -13.87 -16.70 14.04
CA LEU A 345 -13.64 -16.16 12.70
C LEU A 345 -14.43 -14.87 12.42
N LYS A 346 -15.64 -14.73 12.96
CA LYS A 346 -16.52 -13.57 12.68
C LYS A 346 -16.38 -12.43 13.70
N GLU A 347 -15.85 -12.70 14.89
CA GLU A 347 -15.73 -11.72 15.97
C GLU A 347 -14.34 -11.10 16.04
N ALA A 348 -13.33 -11.82 15.60
CA ALA A 348 -11.96 -11.30 15.56
C ALA A 348 -11.85 -10.08 14.66
N ASN A 349 -10.87 -9.22 14.96
CA ASN A 349 -10.58 -8.05 14.13
C ASN A 349 -9.16 -8.14 13.55
N PHE A 350 -9.02 -7.59 12.37
CA PHE A 350 -7.76 -7.30 11.71
C PHE A 350 -7.68 -5.81 11.37
N ALA A 351 -6.49 -5.36 11.04
CA ALA A 351 -6.29 -4.00 10.55
C ALA A 351 -5.32 -4.02 9.35
N GLN A 352 -5.89 -4.01 8.16
CA GLN A 352 -5.17 -4.01 6.88
C GLN A 352 -4.26 -5.26 6.71
N PRO A 353 -4.83 -6.48 6.75
CA PRO A 353 -4.04 -7.69 6.50
C PRO A 353 -3.40 -7.62 5.12
N SER A 354 -2.08 -7.82 5.03
CA SER A 354 -1.29 -7.56 3.82
C SER A 354 -0.35 -8.69 3.42
N GLY A 355 -0.15 -9.69 4.27
CA GLY A 355 0.66 -10.87 3.98
C GLY A 355 0.02 -12.14 4.50
N LEU A 356 0.11 -13.21 3.72
CA LEU A 356 -0.45 -14.52 4.05
C LEU A 356 0.58 -15.63 3.90
N PHE A 357 0.54 -16.59 4.82
CA PHE A 357 1.23 -17.85 4.70
C PHE A 357 0.35 -18.98 5.20
N LEU A 358 0.10 -19.97 4.34
CA LEU A 358 -0.72 -21.14 4.64
C LEU A 358 0.15 -22.36 4.89
N ASP A 359 -0.01 -23.00 6.05
CA ASP A 359 0.60 -24.28 6.40
C ASP A 359 -0.48 -25.26 6.88
N GLY A 360 -0.91 -26.16 6.02
CA GLY A 360 -2.00 -27.10 6.28
C GLY A 360 -3.30 -26.38 6.64
N LYS A 361 -3.68 -26.43 7.92
CA LYS A 361 -4.88 -25.76 8.47
C LYS A 361 -4.56 -24.48 9.24
N SER A 362 -3.35 -24.00 9.12
CA SER A 362 -2.84 -22.82 9.79
C SER A 362 -2.61 -21.69 8.79
N LEU A 363 -3.35 -20.59 8.90
CA LEU A 363 -3.13 -19.40 8.07
C LEU A 363 -2.52 -18.29 8.94
N TYR A 364 -1.26 -17.97 8.67
CA TYR A 364 -0.57 -16.86 9.29
C TYR A 364 -0.77 -15.58 8.49
N VAL A 365 -0.93 -14.47 9.19
CA VAL A 365 -1.28 -13.18 8.60
C VAL A 365 -0.33 -12.10 9.12
N ALA A 366 0.33 -11.36 8.23
CA ALA A 366 0.93 -10.08 8.54
C ALA A 366 -0.19 -9.02 8.53
N ASP A 367 -0.51 -8.53 9.71
CA ASP A 367 -1.61 -7.58 9.97
C ASP A 367 -1.02 -6.19 10.19
N SER A 368 -0.93 -5.42 9.11
CA SER A 368 0.04 -4.33 8.96
C SER A 368 -0.22 -3.15 9.88
N GLU A 369 -1.45 -2.65 9.95
CA GLU A 369 -1.81 -1.46 10.71
C GLU A 369 -1.73 -1.66 12.24
N VAL A 370 -1.86 -2.90 12.70
CA VAL A 370 -1.64 -3.25 14.10
C VAL A 370 -0.22 -3.73 14.39
N SER A 371 0.66 -3.68 13.38
CA SER A 371 2.05 -4.13 13.50
C SER A 371 2.16 -5.51 14.11
N GLY A 372 1.27 -6.42 13.69
CA GLY A 372 1.07 -7.72 14.32
C GLY A 372 1.17 -8.89 13.36
N ILE A 373 1.44 -10.05 13.96
CA ILE A 373 1.35 -11.35 13.28
C ILE A 373 0.20 -12.12 13.90
N ARG A 374 -0.77 -12.49 13.07
CA ARG A 374 -1.98 -13.20 13.48
C ARG A 374 -1.97 -14.64 12.95
N TYR A 375 -2.77 -15.46 13.56
CA TYR A 375 -2.93 -16.87 13.26
C TYR A 375 -4.41 -17.22 13.18
N VAL A 376 -4.86 -17.76 12.05
CA VAL A 376 -6.19 -18.29 11.87
C VAL A 376 -6.10 -19.81 11.90
N ASP A 377 -6.60 -20.42 12.97
CA ASP A 377 -6.76 -21.85 13.09
C ASP A 377 -8.05 -22.27 12.38
N MET A 378 -7.91 -22.85 11.21
CA MET A 378 -9.03 -23.25 10.36
C MET A 378 -9.79 -24.45 10.92
N GLU A 379 -9.18 -25.25 11.80
CA GLU A 379 -9.80 -26.43 12.38
C GLU A 379 -10.71 -26.03 13.55
N SER A 380 -10.22 -25.19 14.45
CA SER A 380 -11.02 -24.69 15.59
C SER A 380 -11.89 -23.49 15.24
N GLY A 381 -11.64 -22.81 14.11
CA GLY A 381 -12.35 -21.59 13.72
C GLY A 381 -12.02 -20.39 14.60
N LEU A 382 -10.80 -20.32 15.14
CA LEU A 382 -10.34 -19.24 16.01
C LEU A 382 -9.23 -18.41 15.35
N VAL A 383 -9.25 -17.12 15.63
CA VAL A 383 -8.17 -16.19 15.31
C VAL A 383 -7.43 -15.83 16.59
N ARG A 384 -6.10 -15.88 16.54
CA ARG A 384 -5.22 -15.56 17.68
C ARG A 384 -4.09 -14.65 17.27
N THR A 385 -3.56 -13.92 18.21
CA THR A 385 -2.34 -13.11 18.06
C THR A 385 -1.11 -13.95 18.32
N VAL A 386 -0.18 -13.98 17.37
CA VAL A 386 1.17 -14.58 17.54
C VAL A 386 2.11 -13.54 18.17
N ALA A 387 2.12 -12.32 17.61
CA ALA A 387 2.92 -11.19 18.10
C ALA A 387 2.25 -9.88 17.73
N GLY A 388 2.50 -8.82 18.49
CA GLY A 388 1.88 -7.50 18.31
C GLY A 388 0.97 -7.11 19.47
N HIS A 389 0.64 -5.80 19.57
CA HIS A 389 -0.05 -5.25 20.73
C HIS A 389 -1.17 -4.25 20.39
N GLY A 390 -1.48 -4.03 19.09
CA GLY A 390 -2.58 -3.18 18.63
C GLY A 390 -2.13 -1.94 17.86
N LEU A 391 -3.11 -1.13 17.44
CA LEU A 391 -3.00 -0.04 16.44
C LEU A 391 -1.89 1.00 16.67
N PHE A 392 -1.49 1.23 17.91
CA PHE A 392 -0.50 2.25 18.27
C PHE A 392 0.71 1.67 19.01
N SER A 393 0.87 0.35 18.97
CA SER A 393 1.97 -0.37 19.62
C SER A 393 2.88 -0.97 18.58
N PHE A 394 3.88 -0.23 18.18
CA PHE A 394 4.85 -0.62 17.16
C PHE A 394 6.28 -0.28 17.60
N GLY A 395 7.26 -0.83 16.91
CA GLY A 395 8.68 -0.58 17.19
C GLY A 395 9.58 -1.67 16.63
N TYR A 396 10.81 -1.74 17.11
CA TYR A 396 11.84 -2.67 16.68
C TYR A 396 12.43 -3.40 17.87
N VAL A 397 11.74 -4.45 18.36
CA VAL A 397 12.13 -5.21 19.54
C VAL A 397 12.14 -6.71 19.27
N ASP A 398 13.31 -7.34 19.43
CA ASP A 398 13.50 -8.79 19.43
C ASP A 398 13.21 -9.39 20.83
N GLY A 399 13.09 -10.71 20.90
CA GLY A 399 12.93 -11.44 22.14
C GLY A 399 11.72 -12.36 22.17
N ILE A 400 11.07 -12.50 23.33
CA ILE A 400 9.88 -13.34 23.47
C ILE A 400 8.70 -12.72 22.72
N LEU A 401 7.85 -13.55 22.09
CA LEU A 401 6.73 -13.10 21.26
C LEU A 401 5.84 -12.05 21.94
N SER A 402 5.54 -12.25 23.23
CA SER A 402 4.68 -11.35 24.00
C SER A 402 5.27 -9.96 24.31
N ARG A 403 6.52 -9.70 23.93
CA ARG A 403 7.21 -8.40 24.11
C ARG A 403 7.85 -7.88 22.84
N SER A 404 7.86 -8.68 21.78
CA SER A 404 8.43 -8.26 20.50
C SER A 404 7.55 -7.21 19.85
N LEU A 405 8.19 -6.31 19.10
CA LEU A 405 7.52 -5.27 18.34
C LEU A 405 7.96 -5.31 16.89
N PHE A 406 7.00 -5.04 16.00
CA PHE A 406 7.17 -4.86 14.57
C PHE A 406 6.71 -3.46 14.18
N GLN A 407 6.93 -3.07 12.92
CA GLN A 407 6.42 -1.83 12.39
C GLN A 407 5.91 -2.04 10.96
N HIS A 408 4.60 -2.08 10.81
CA HIS A 408 3.88 -2.22 9.53
C HIS A 408 4.38 -3.38 8.65
N PRO A 409 4.38 -4.64 9.13
CA PRO A 409 4.86 -5.79 8.36
C PRO A 409 3.92 -6.08 7.17
N LEU A 410 4.47 -6.28 5.95
CA LEU A 410 3.68 -6.51 4.74
C LEU A 410 3.81 -7.94 4.18
N GLY A 411 4.88 -8.65 4.49
CA GLY A 411 5.14 -9.99 3.97
C GLY A 411 5.40 -11.01 5.06
N ILE A 412 4.98 -12.25 4.82
CA ILE A 412 5.22 -13.38 5.71
C ILE A 412 5.37 -14.66 4.91
N HIS A 413 6.30 -15.51 5.31
CA HIS A 413 6.45 -16.86 4.78
C HIS A 413 7.03 -17.80 5.83
N GLY A 414 6.63 -19.07 5.80
CA GLY A 414 7.09 -20.04 6.77
C GLY A 414 7.90 -21.19 6.16
N TYR A 415 8.76 -21.76 6.99
CA TYR A 415 9.45 -23.02 6.73
C TYR A 415 9.70 -23.79 8.01
N GLY A 416 9.13 -24.98 8.10
CA GLY A 416 9.16 -25.77 9.33
C GLY A 416 8.50 -25.02 10.50
N ARG A 417 9.22 -24.85 11.59
CA ARG A 417 8.73 -24.08 12.76
C ARG A 417 9.00 -22.57 12.69
N PHE A 418 9.62 -22.09 11.62
CA PHE A 418 10.02 -20.69 11.48
C PHE A 418 9.07 -19.92 10.58
N LEU A 419 8.75 -18.69 10.99
CA LEU A 419 8.13 -17.71 10.12
C LEU A 419 9.14 -16.58 9.85
N TYR A 420 9.27 -16.19 8.60
CA TYR A 420 10.03 -15.02 8.18
C TYR A 420 9.07 -13.89 7.86
N VAL A 421 9.34 -12.71 8.37
CA VAL A 421 8.47 -11.53 8.27
C VAL A 421 9.25 -10.39 7.63
N ALA A 422 8.73 -9.84 6.56
CA ALA A 422 9.17 -8.55 6.06
C ALA A 422 8.60 -7.45 6.97
N ASP A 423 9.43 -7.02 7.93
CA ASP A 423 9.13 -5.97 8.90
C ASP A 423 9.41 -4.62 8.24
N THR A 424 8.49 -4.22 7.36
CA THR A 424 8.65 -3.28 6.27
C THR A 424 9.18 -1.93 6.73
N TYR A 425 8.53 -1.33 7.73
CA TYR A 425 8.92 0.01 8.21
C TYR A 425 10.10 -0.03 9.20
N ASN A 426 10.54 -1.20 9.63
CA ASN A 426 11.83 -1.40 10.29
C ASN A 426 12.97 -1.71 9.30
N HIS A 427 12.68 -1.77 7.99
CA HIS A 427 13.65 -2.11 6.94
C HIS A 427 14.41 -3.41 7.25
N ALA A 428 13.70 -4.42 7.72
CA ALA A 428 14.31 -5.62 8.27
C ALA A 428 13.55 -6.90 7.86
N ILE A 429 14.27 -8.02 7.91
CA ILE A 429 13.63 -9.35 7.92
C ILE A 429 13.77 -9.93 9.32
N ARG A 430 12.63 -10.28 9.90
CA ARG A 430 12.52 -10.88 11.22
C ARG A 430 12.19 -12.36 11.11
N LYS A 431 12.71 -13.17 12.01
CA LYS A 431 12.40 -14.60 12.12
C LYS A 431 11.70 -14.87 13.45
N ILE A 432 10.56 -15.54 13.37
CA ILE A 432 9.83 -16.05 14.53
C ILE A 432 10.08 -17.54 14.64
N ASP A 433 10.61 -18.00 15.76
CA ASP A 433 10.69 -19.42 16.11
C ASP A 433 9.47 -19.78 16.96
N LEU A 434 8.50 -20.46 16.35
CA LEU A 434 7.27 -20.90 17.02
C LEU A 434 7.51 -21.95 18.12
N GLY A 435 8.62 -22.70 18.03
CA GLY A 435 8.96 -23.74 19.01
C GLY A 435 9.43 -23.17 20.34
N ILE A 436 10.22 -22.11 20.31
CA ILE A 436 10.73 -21.43 21.53
C ILE A 436 10.07 -20.07 21.76
N GLN A 437 9.09 -19.71 20.95
CA GLN A 437 8.30 -18.48 21.04
C GLN A 437 9.16 -17.20 21.10
N ARG A 438 10.08 -17.06 20.16
CA ARG A 438 10.99 -15.92 20.07
C ARG A 438 11.05 -15.31 18.69
N VAL A 439 11.30 -13.99 18.67
CA VAL A 439 11.62 -13.20 17.49
C VAL A 439 13.10 -12.84 17.51
N GLU A 440 13.75 -12.96 16.37
CA GLU A 440 15.11 -12.44 16.15
C GLU A 440 15.18 -11.73 14.79
N THR A 441 16.01 -10.71 14.70
CA THR A 441 16.31 -10.03 13.45
C THR A 441 17.34 -10.82 12.67
N VAL A 442 16.99 -11.24 11.44
CA VAL A 442 17.86 -11.99 10.52
C VAL A 442 18.67 -11.04 9.64
N ILE A 443 18.00 -10.02 9.10
CA ILE A 443 18.63 -9.00 8.26
C ILE A 443 18.25 -7.65 8.84
N LYS A 444 19.28 -6.87 9.22
CA LYS A 444 19.12 -5.50 9.76
C LYS A 444 19.23 -4.48 8.63
N ASN A 445 18.62 -3.33 8.84
CA ASN A 445 19.02 -2.14 8.10
C ASN A 445 20.42 -1.71 8.57
N LEU A 446 21.37 -1.70 7.66
CA LEU A 446 22.76 -1.31 7.97
C LEU A 446 23.03 0.18 7.67
N GLY A 447 21.99 0.96 7.31
CA GLY A 447 22.12 2.36 6.89
C GLY A 447 22.75 2.49 5.49
N GLU A 448 22.84 3.73 5.00
CA GLU A 448 23.55 4.03 3.76
C GLU A 448 25.05 3.76 3.93
N GLY A 449 25.56 2.82 3.15
CA GLY A 449 27.00 2.72 2.83
C GLY A 449 27.88 2.09 3.90
N THR A 450 27.78 0.80 4.18
CA THR A 450 28.92 0.03 4.69
C THR A 450 29.61 -0.67 3.53
N CYS A 451 30.78 -0.17 3.17
CA CYS A 451 31.73 -0.93 2.35
C CYS A 451 32.31 -2.08 3.16
N THR A 452 32.45 -3.27 2.57
CA THR A 452 33.26 -4.35 3.15
C THR A 452 34.71 -3.87 3.32
N LEU A 453 35.41 -4.40 4.32
CA LEU A 453 36.75 -3.97 4.77
C LEU A 453 37.88 -4.02 3.71
N ASP A 454 37.61 -4.51 2.51
CA ASP A 454 38.56 -4.68 1.40
C ASP A 454 38.34 -3.73 0.21
N GLY A 455 37.39 -2.79 0.28
CA GLY A 455 37.35 -1.62 -0.61
C GLY A 455 36.93 -1.86 -2.05
N GLU A 456 36.61 -3.08 -2.50
CA GLU A 456 36.35 -3.38 -3.91
C GLU A 456 34.87 -3.52 -4.30
N LYS A 457 33.94 -3.60 -3.37
CA LYS A 457 32.49 -3.54 -3.65
C LYS A 457 31.73 -2.81 -2.55
N CYS A 458 31.47 -1.55 -2.75
CA CYS A 458 30.42 -0.83 -2.04
C CYS A 458 29.06 -1.21 -2.65
N SER A 459 28.62 -2.42 -2.44
CA SER A 459 27.25 -2.81 -2.71
C SER A 459 26.61 -3.03 -1.37
N THR A 460 26.03 -1.99 -0.78
CA THR A 460 24.95 -2.41 0.09
C THR A 460 24.22 -1.17 0.56
N LEU A 461 23.34 -0.74 -0.25
CA LEU A 461 22.10 -0.17 0.28
C LEU A 461 21.51 -1.22 1.21
N GLY A 462 21.25 -0.89 2.47
CA GLY A 462 20.45 -1.71 3.36
C GLY A 462 19.06 -1.93 2.75
N LEU A 463 18.27 -2.82 3.33
CA LEU A 463 16.86 -2.96 2.92
C LEU A 463 16.13 -1.62 3.07
N PHE A 464 15.24 -1.33 2.12
CA PHE A 464 14.42 -0.14 2.17
C PHE A 464 12.94 -0.47 1.90
N GLU A 465 12.16 -0.57 2.96
CA GLU A 465 10.76 -1.00 2.98
C GLU A 465 10.52 -2.30 2.20
N PRO A 466 11.13 -3.42 2.64
CA PRO A 466 10.88 -4.72 2.00
C PRO A 466 9.41 -5.11 2.18
N ASN A 467 8.71 -5.39 1.07
CA ASN A 467 7.29 -5.74 1.11
C ASN A 467 7.04 -7.24 1.20
N ASP A 468 8.02 -8.06 0.83
CA ASP A 468 7.84 -9.51 0.87
C ASP A 468 9.12 -10.25 1.17
N VAL A 469 8.97 -11.46 1.71
CA VAL A 469 10.03 -12.43 1.91
C VAL A 469 9.50 -13.82 1.62
N LYS A 470 10.26 -14.61 0.85
CA LYS A 470 9.95 -16.02 0.55
C LYS A 470 11.16 -16.90 0.84
N TYR A 471 10.95 -17.97 1.58
CA TYR A 471 11.95 -19.02 1.73
C TYR A 471 11.81 -20.02 0.56
N TYR A 472 12.89 -20.20 -0.18
CA TYR A 472 12.94 -21.14 -1.29
C TYR A 472 14.32 -21.78 -1.40
N ASN A 473 14.39 -23.12 -1.37
CA ASN A 473 15.62 -23.92 -1.49
C ASN A 473 16.77 -23.48 -0.58
N GLY A 474 16.49 -23.16 0.68
CA GLY A 474 17.51 -22.78 1.67
C GLY A 474 17.84 -21.29 1.70
N LEU A 475 17.25 -20.48 0.84
CA LEU A 475 17.52 -19.06 0.68
C LEU A 475 16.27 -18.22 1.01
N LEU A 476 16.48 -16.96 1.39
CA LEU A 476 15.40 -15.97 1.49
C LEU A 476 15.47 -15.04 0.28
N TYR A 477 14.38 -14.97 -0.46
CA TYR A 477 14.17 -14.01 -1.54
C TYR A 477 13.30 -12.88 -1.02
N ILE A 478 13.70 -11.63 -1.23
CA ILE A 478 13.13 -10.45 -0.60
C ILE A 478 12.79 -9.44 -1.67
N ALA A 479 11.54 -8.99 -1.71
CA ALA A 479 11.15 -7.82 -2.51
C ALA A 479 11.58 -6.55 -1.74
N ASP A 480 12.73 -6.01 -2.10
CA ASP A 480 13.31 -4.79 -1.53
C ASP A 480 12.76 -3.57 -2.27
N THR A 481 11.51 -3.26 -1.96
CA THR A 481 10.58 -2.48 -2.77
C THR A 481 11.06 -1.08 -3.10
N ASN A 482 11.46 -0.30 -2.10
CA ASN A 482 11.90 1.08 -2.33
C ASN A 482 13.34 1.17 -2.88
N ASN A 483 14.08 0.07 -2.90
CA ASN A 483 15.33 -0.05 -3.64
C ASN A 483 15.11 -0.55 -5.08
N HIS A 484 13.88 -0.92 -5.46
CA HIS A 484 13.52 -1.43 -6.80
C HIS A 484 14.27 -2.72 -7.19
N LEU A 485 14.50 -3.59 -6.21
CA LEU A 485 15.32 -4.80 -6.35
C LEU A 485 14.61 -6.02 -5.75
N ILE A 486 15.04 -7.19 -6.22
CA ILE A 486 14.89 -8.43 -5.46
C ILE A 486 16.24 -8.76 -4.85
N ARG A 487 16.25 -9.10 -3.57
CA ARG A 487 17.46 -9.52 -2.85
C ARG A 487 17.39 -10.99 -2.50
N VAL A 488 18.55 -11.60 -2.38
CA VAL A 488 18.72 -12.99 -1.94
C VAL A 488 19.64 -13.02 -0.74
N PHE A 489 19.22 -13.70 0.31
CA PHE A 489 20.01 -13.91 1.52
C PHE A 489 20.28 -15.41 1.72
N ASP A 490 21.55 -15.79 1.84
CA ASP A 490 22.00 -17.17 1.98
C ASP A 490 22.27 -17.62 3.44
N GLY A 491 21.99 -16.73 4.40
CA GLY A 491 22.29 -16.92 5.80
C GLY A 491 23.53 -16.14 6.28
N THR A 492 24.32 -15.62 5.35
CA THR A 492 25.54 -14.83 5.62
C THR A 492 25.55 -13.52 4.86
N GLU A 493 25.25 -13.55 3.56
CA GLU A 493 25.32 -12.39 2.66
C GLU A 493 23.95 -12.04 2.07
N LEU A 494 23.72 -10.75 1.92
CA LEU A 494 22.56 -10.19 1.22
C LEU A 494 23.00 -9.63 -0.13
N VAL A 495 22.62 -10.30 -1.22
CA VAL A 495 23.03 -9.94 -2.58
C VAL A 495 21.82 -9.56 -3.43
N GLU A 496 22.05 -8.82 -4.51
CA GLU A 496 21.02 -8.54 -5.51
C GLU A 496 20.77 -9.75 -6.40
N LEU A 497 19.49 -10.07 -6.67
CA LEU A 497 19.11 -11.00 -7.71
C LEU A 497 19.20 -10.29 -9.06
N VAL A 498 20.04 -10.77 -9.95
CA VAL A 498 20.11 -10.26 -11.32
C VAL A 498 18.86 -10.73 -12.07
N VAL A 499 18.04 -9.79 -12.50
CA VAL A 499 16.83 -10.03 -13.31
C VAL A 499 17.06 -9.53 -14.72
N GLY A 500 17.15 -10.46 -15.70
CA GLY A 500 17.51 -10.12 -17.08
C GLY A 500 16.82 -10.96 -18.17
#